data_b06026365eb49829a0bbe4986813b4c9
#
_entry.id   b06026365eb49829a0bbe4986813b4c9
#
_cell.length_a   1.000
_cell.length_b   1.000
_cell.length_c   1.000
_cell.angle_alpha   90.00
_cell.angle_beta   90.00
_cell.angle_gamma   90.00
#
_symmetry.space_group_name_H-M   'P 1'
#
loop_
_entity.id
_entity.type
_entity.pdbx_description
1 polymer ?
#
loop_
_entity_poly.entity_id
_entity_poly.type
_entity_poly.pdbx_seq_one_letter_code
_entity_poly.pdbx_strand_id
1 'polypeptide(L)'
;LKASMTVNSAGKSLIKLYTDRDGLFHNGINAELAGIELRDWLVLSPFAPPIDGTLSGNAKINFNEQYYWGDCCIRVDRMSYGKKLVGNLDLDAKLAMTDDATKTYALADMELDGKEIMTLRGMKNDSLPTSECNLDIAIKRLPLSRASAFLPDGTGDMSGYLNGAMKLRGPEANPSINGSLQFDTAQQRIQNYGSALTFDGRRIPVDNGRVRFDSYELRGANGNPITLNGYVDLSMDVDKIYSDIKLKGRNVQVINGKKRGRVELYGKGFVDINGAVKGYANNLDMRASVSILAGTNLTYVCQTSSVALTEGADEGVVKFVNFSDTTRHAADSLAAQPYAMRIKAALIVQPNAVFNVNLSPDGKDKVQIDGEGMLSYSQND
;
A
#
# COMPACT_ATOMS: atom_id res chain seq x y z
N LEU A 1 -23.12 19.61 34.52
CA LEU A 1 -22.51 20.72 33.73
C LEU A 1 -22.97 20.58 32.27
N LYS A 2 -23.55 21.62 31.68
CA LYS A 2 -23.77 21.68 30.23
C LYS A 2 -22.62 22.48 29.64
N ALA A 3 -21.84 21.87 28.79
CA ALA A 3 -20.75 22.53 28.07
C ALA A 3 -20.91 22.28 26.56
N SER A 4 -20.61 23.28 25.76
CA SER A 4 -20.52 23.13 24.31
C SER A 4 -19.32 23.91 23.79
N MET A 5 -18.64 23.31 22.79
CA MET A 5 -17.55 23.94 22.07
C MET A 5 -17.84 23.80 20.58
N THR A 6 -17.63 24.87 19.83
CA THR A 6 -17.82 24.85 18.38
C THR A 6 -16.59 25.43 17.70
N VAL A 7 -16.05 24.70 16.73
CA VAL A 7 -14.98 25.20 15.85
C VAL A 7 -15.62 25.56 14.52
N ASN A 8 -15.47 26.83 14.11
CA ASN A 8 -16.02 27.34 12.88
C ASN A 8 -14.91 27.71 11.89
N SER A 9 -15.15 27.48 10.61
CA SER A 9 -14.33 28.00 9.53
C SER A 9 -15.22 28.56 8.43
N ALA A 10 -14.89 29.75 7.92
CA ALA A 10 -15.65 30.44 6.88
C ALA A 10 -17.17 30.53 7.16
N GLY A 11 -17.55 30.72 8.43
CA GLY A 11 -18.96 30.84 8.85
C GLY A 11 -19.72 29.50 8.95
N LYS A 12 -19.07 28.37 8.74
CA LYS A 12 -19.64 27.02 8.92
C LYS A 12 -19.07 26.36 10.18
N SER A 13 -19.93 25.68 10.94
CA SER A 13 -19.51 24.85 12.07
C SER A 13 -18.89 23.56 11.52
N LEU A 14 -17.60 23.34 11.77
CA LEU A 14 -16.87 22.12 11.35
C LEU A 14 -16.88 21.06 12.44
N ILE A 15 -16.72 21.46 13.69
CA ILE A 15 -16.71 20.57 14.85
C ILE A 15 -17.61 21.16 15.89
N LYS A 16 -18.53 20.35 16.39
CA LYS A 16 -19.37 20.71 17.53
C LYS A 16 -19.25 19.61 18.57
N LEU A 17 -18.75 19.96 19.75
CA LEU A 17 -18.69 19.10 20.92
C LEU A 17 -19.69 19.62 21.93
N TYR A 18 -20.52 18.75 22.48
CA TYR A 18 -21.46 19.13 23.53
C TYR A 18 -21.73 18.00 24.48
N THR A 19 -22.03 18.36 25.72
CA THR A 19 -22.46 17.40 26.73
C THR A 19 -23.96 17.26 26.73
N ASP A 20 -24.46 16.04 26.81
CA ASP A 20 -25.87 15.72 26.99
C ASP A 20 -26.09 15.00 28.33
N ARG A 21 -27.25 15.22 28.92
CA ARG A 21 -27.71 14.47 30.09
C ARG A 21 -28.93 13.66 29.66
N ASP A 22 -28.68 12.41 29.31
CA ASP A 22 -29.77 11.48 29.17
C ASP A 22 -30.12 10.92 30.54
N GLY A 23 -31.42 10.77 30.85
CA GLY A 23 -31.90 10.50 32.21
C GLY A 23 -31.42 9.20 32.86
N LEU A 24 -30.77 8.33 32.11
CA LEU A 24 -30.18 7.06 32.59
C LEU A 24 -28.64 7.14 32.71
N PHE A 25 -27.99 8.04 31.99
CA PHE A 25 -26.53 8.19 32.00
C PHE A 25 -26.18 9.63 32.38
N HIS A 26 -25.44 9.80 33.42
CA HIS A 26 -25.20 11.13 34.01
C HIS A 26 -24.28 12.01 33.17
N ASN A 27 -23.47 11.43 32.27
CA ASN A 27 -22.50 12.18 31.48
C ASN A 27 -22.43 11.61 30.05
N GLY A 28 -22.83 12.39 29.06
CA GLY A 28 -22.68 12.09 27.64
C GLY A 28 -21.86 13.18 26.97
N ILE A 29 -20.96 12.78 26.08
CA ILE A 29 -20.23 13.68 25.18
C ILE A 29 -20.60 13.29 23.76
N ASN A 30 -21.05 14.28 23.00
CA ASN A 30 -21.37 14.14 21.59
C ASN A 30 -20.39 14.97 20.77
N ALA A 31 -19.98 14.42 19.63
CA ALA A 31 -19.19 15.12 18.62
C ALA A 31 -19.92 15.06 17.29
N GLU A 32 -20.08 16.21 16.65
CA GLU A 32 -20.57 16.33 15.28
C GLU A 32 -19.44 16.91 14.42
N LEU A 33 -19.14 16.24 13.32
CA LEU A 33 -18.11 16.62 12.35
C LEU A 33 -18.80 16.92 11.01
N ALA A 34 -18.57 18.09 10.42
CA ALA A 34 -19.30 18.53 9.26
C ALA A 34 -18.35 19.11 8.19
N GLY A 35 -17.96 18.28 7.24
CA GLY A 35 -17.23 18.71 6.06
C GLY A 35 -15.82 19.23 6.36
N ILE A 36 -15.07 18.49 7.16
CA ILE A 36 -13.68 18.82 7.50
C ILE A 36 -12.78 18.36 6.37
N GLU A 37 -12.09 19.27 5.71
CA GLU A 37 -11.08 18.94 4.71
C GLU A 37 -9.83 18.40 5.41
N LEU A 38 -9.55 17.09 5.24
CA LEU A 38 -8.47 16.41 5.96
C LEU A 38 -7.10 17.03 5.70
N ARG A 39 -6.85 17.47 4.48
CA ARG A 39 -5.59 18.14 4.10
C ARG A 39 -5.30 19.34 4.98
N ASP A 40 -6.30 20.19 5.25
CA ASP A 40 -6.11 21.43 5.99
C ASP A 40 -5.75 21.18 7.45
N TRP A 41 -6.22 20.07 8.02
CA TRP A 41 -5.95 19.68 9.40
C TRP A 41 -4.67 18.87 9.54
N LEU A 42 -4.40 17.98 8.59
CA LEU A 42 -3.20 17.13 8.62
C LEU A 42 -1.91 17.92 8.38
N VAL A 43 -1.98 19.03 7.63
CA VAL A 43 -0.85 19.95 7.42
C VAL A 43 -0.27 20.50 8.73
N LEU A 44 -1.05 20.51 9.81
CA LEU A 44 -0.59 20.95 11.12
C LEU A 44 0.42 19.97 11.78
N SER A 45 0.53 18.75 11.27
CA SER A 45 1.49 17.75 11.74
C SER A 45 2.51 17.43 10.64
N PRO A 46 3.82 17.63 10.88
CA PRO A 46 4.85 17.31 9.89
C PRO A 46 4.99 15.80 9.61
N PHE A 47 4.38 14.95 10.45
CA PHE A 47 4.39 13.49 10.31
C PHE A 47 3.06 12.95 9.80
N ALA A 48 2.12 13.80 9.41
CA ALA A 48 0.83 13.34 8.93
C ALA A 48 0.97 12.63 7.57
N PRO A 49 0.28 11.49 7.39
CA PRO A 49 0.23 10.82 6.10
C PRO A 49 -0.46 11.72 5.06
N PRO A 50 -0.12 11.58 3.77
CA PRO A 50 -0.69 12.41 2.70
C PRO A 50 -2.11 11.97 2.35
N ILE A 51 -3.03 12.06 3.32
CA ILE A 51 -4.45 11.74 3.16
C ILE A 51 -5.21 13.02 2.83
N ASP A 52 -6.11 12.91 1.87
CA ASP A 52 -7.04 13.97 1.50
C ASP A 52 -8.47 13.41 1.45
N GLY A 53 -9.46 14.28 1.54
CA GLY A 53 -10.88 13.94 1.55
C GLY A 53 -11.65 14.80 2.53
N THR A 54 -12.96 14.71 2.46
CA THR A 54 -13.89 15.49 3.31
C THR A 54 -14.44 14.57 4.40
N LEU A 55 -14.08 14.83 5.65
CA LEU A 55 -14.52 14.10 6.82
C LEU A 55 -15.82 14.67 7.37
N SER A 56 -16.80 13.80 7.58
CA SER A 56 -18.07 14.10 8.23
C SER A 56 -18.49 12.96 9.14
N GLY A 57 -19.34 13.20 10.10
CA GLY A 57 -19.85 12.14 10.95
C GLY A 57 -20.28 12.60 12.32
N ASN A 58 -20.59 11.63 13.15
CA ASN A 58 -20.92 11.83 14.54
C ASN A 58 -20.29 10.76 15.42
N ALA A 59 -20.06 11.10 16.67
CA ALA A 59 -19.65 10.18 17.69
C ALA A 59 -20.33 10.54 19.00
N LYS A 60 -20.71 9.52 19.74
CA LYS A 60 -21.31 9.68 21.07
C LYS A 60 -20.60 8.73 22.03
N ILE A 61 -20.25 9.23 23.18
CA ILE A 61 -19.81 8.42 24.33
C ILE A 61 -20.61 8.78 25.55
N ASN A 62 -21.16 7.80 26.20
CA ASN A 62 -21.86 7.92 27.49
C ASN A 62 -21.07 7.15 28.53
N PHE A 63 -20.97 7.70 29.72
CA PHE A 63 -20.25 7.10 30.82
C PHE A 63 -20.84 7.49 32.19
N ASN A 64 -20.66 6.62 33.13
CA ASN A 64 -20.86 6.89 34.55
C ASN A 64 -19.59 6.49 35.32
N GLU A 65 -19.69 6.38 36.65
CA GLU A 65 -18.54 6.03 37.49
C GLU A 65 -18.06 4.58 37.30
N GLN A 66 -18.86 3.70 36.66
CA GLN A 66 -18.61 2.27 36.58
C GLN A 66 -18.38 1.78 35.14
N TYR A 67 -19.13 2.28 34.17
CA TYR A 67 -19.10 1.77 32.80
C TYR A 67 -19.29 2.87 31.75
N TYR A 68 -18.92 2.55 30.53
CA TYR A 68 -19.12 3.42 29.36
C TYR A 68 -19.66 2.65 28.15
N TRP A 69 -20.35 3.36 27.29
CA TRP A 69 -20.69 2.90 25.97
C TRP A 69 -20.64 4.06 24.98
N GLY A 70 -20.40 3.74 23.72
CA GLY A 70 -20.35 4.75 22.68
C GLY A 70 -20.53 4.15 21.31
N ASP A 71 -20.86 5.01 20.39
CA ASP A 71 -20.95 4.72 18.96
C ASP A 71 -20.41 5.87 18.13
N CYS A 72 -19.94 5.55 16.95
CA CYS A 72 -19.56 6.56 15.96
C CYS A 72 -19.95 6.10 14.56
N CYS A 73 -20.33 7.07 13.73
CA CYS A 73 -20.56 6.91 12.32
C CYS A 73 -19.74 8.00 11.62
N ILE A 74 -18.68 7.59 10.94
CA ILE A 74 -17.70 8.48 10.32
C ILE A 74 -17.65 8.19 8.84
N ARG A 75 -17.68 9.24 8.03
CA ARG A 75 -17.57 9.19 6.58
C ARG A 75 -16.43 10.06 6.09
N VAL A 76 -15.64 9.52 5.17
CA VAL A 76 -14.64 10.28 4.43
C VAL A 76 -15.00 10.21 2.95
N ASP A 77 -15.53 11.30 2.42
CA ASP A 77 -15.84 11.40 1.00
C ASP A 77 -14.58 11.67 0.20
N ARG A 78 -14.48 11.00 -0.96
CA ARG A 78 -13.37 11.13 -1.92
C ARG A 78 -11.99 10.99 -1.28
N MET A 79 -11.87 10.05 -0.33
CA MET A 79 -10.58 9.79 0.30
C MET A 79 -9.53 9.48 -0.76
N SER A 80 -8.38 10.12 -0.64
CA SER A 80 -7.19 9.80 -1.44
C SER A 80 -5.94 9.71 -0.58
N TYR A 81 -4.96 8.95 -1.06
CA TYR A 81 -3.64 8.87 -0.46
C TYR A 81 -2.61 9.36 -1.49
N GLY A 82 -1.96 10.47 -1.20
CA GLY A 82 -1.18 11.19 -2.19
C GLY A 82 -2.05 11.61 -3.38
N LYS A 83 -1.71 11.15 -4.58
CA LYS A 83 -2.46 11.43 -5.81
C LYS A 83 -3.44 10.31 -6.20
N LYS A 84 -3.53 9.23 -5.42
CA LYS A 84 -4.32 8.04 -5.77
C LYS A 84 -5.64 8.03 -5.00
N LEU A 85 -6.75 7.92 -5.73
CA LEU A 85 -8.10 7.83 -5.15
C LEU A 85 -8.31 6.47 -4.45
N VAL A 86 -8.70 6.52 -3.19
CA VAL A 86 -9.15 5.34 -2.41
C VAL A 86 -10.65 5.12 -2.58
N GLY A 87 -11.47 6.16 -2.42
CA GLY A 87 -12.94 6.09 -2.54
C GLY A 87 -13.66 6.78 -1.39
N ASN A 88 -14.95 6.50 -1.24
CA ASN A 88 -15.72 6.94 -0.10
C ASN A 88 -15.64 5.87 0.98
N LEU A 89 -15.15 6.25 2.16
CA LEU A 89 -14.97 5.34 3.30
C LEU A 89 -16.02 5.66 4.36
N ASP A 90 -16.80 4.67 4.76
CA ASP A 90 -17.74 4.74 5.86
C ASP A 90 -17.30 3.79 6.98
N LEU A 91 -17.34 4.26 8.22
CA LEU A 91 -17.02 3.51 9.42
C LEU A 91 -18.16 3.65 10.43
N ASP A 92 -18.79 2.56 10.76
CA ASP A 92 -19.71 2.43 11.88
C ASP A 92 -19.05 1.62 12.99
N ALA A 93 -18.92 2.18 14.19
CA ALA A 93 -18.32 1.48 15.31
C ALA A 93 -19.14 1.67 16.59
N LYS A 94 -19.18 0.61 17.40
CA LYS A 94 -19.83 0.60 18.70
C LYS A 94 -18.92 -0.04 19.73
N LEU A 95 -18.92 0.55 20.91
CA LEU A 95 -18.17 0.08 22.06
C LEU A 95 -19.10 0.08 23.27
N ALA A 96 -19.11 -1.00 24.02
CA ALA A 96 -19.92 -1.08 25.22
C ALA A 96 -19.22 -1.89 26.33
N MET A 97 -19.07 -1.30 27.49
CA MET A 97 -18.61 -1.97 28.70
C MET A 97 -19.81 -2.57 29.44
N THR A 98 -19.63 -3.73 30.06
CA THR A 98 -20.65 -4.34 30.91
C THR A 98 -20.82 -3.58 32.22
N ASP A 99 -21.99 -3.73 32.88
CA ASP A 99 -22.33 -3.03 34.11
C ASP A 99 -21.38 -3.33 35.28
N ASP A 100 -20.75 -4.52 35.26
CA ASP A 100 -19.74 -4.93 36.24
C ASP A 100 -18.31 -4.45 35.88
N ALA A 101 -18.19 -3.68 34.81
CA ALA A 101 -16.92 -3.15 34.28
C ALA A 101 -15.85 -4.21 33.95
N THR A 102 -16.25 -5.48 33.78
CA THR A 102 -15.32 -6.58 33.56
C THR A 102 -15.05 -6.86 32.08
N LYS A 103 -15.97 -6.48 31.20
CA LYS A 103 -15.88 -6.76 29.75
C LYS A 103 -16.24 -5.53 28.93
N THR A 104 -15.51 -5.35 27.83
CA THR A 104 -15.80 -4.33 26.84
C THR A 104 -16.02 -5.01 25.49
N TYR A 105 -17.20 -4.86 24.92
CA TYR A 105 -17.55 -5.34 23.58
C TYR A 105 -17.21 -4.27 22.54
N ALA A 106 -16.67 -4.70 21.42
CA ALA A 106 -16.34 -3.85 20.27
C ALA A 106 -16.93 -4.42 18.99
N LEU A 107 -17.61 -3.56 18.24
CA LEU A 107 -18.15 -3.85 16.91
C LEU A 107 -17.71 -2.73 15.98
N ALA A 108 -17.21 -3.07 14.78
CA ALA A 108 -16.98 -2.08 13.75
C ALA A 108 -17.23 -2.67 12.37
N ASP A 109 -17.89 -1.89 11.53
CA ASP A 109 -18.14 -2.17 10.12
C ASP A 109 -17.54 -1.07 9.29
N MET A 110 -16.77 -1.44 8.26
CA MET A 110 -16.15 -0.51 7.34
C MET A 110 -16.63 -0.80 5.93
N GLU A 111 -17.12 0.23 5.27
CA GLU A 111 -17.55 0.18 3.88
C GLU A 111 -16.65 1.06 3.00
N LEU A 112 -16.47 0.65 1.77
CA LEU A 112 -15.80 1.42 0.74
C LEU A 112 -16.72 1.51 -0.48
N ASP A 113 -17.05 2.74 -0.88
CA ASP A 113 -18.00 3.02 -1.95
C ASP A 113 -19.34 2.27 -1.75
N GLY A 114 -19.84 2.19 -0.50
CA GLY A 114 -21.09 1.54 -0.10
C GLY A 114 -21.04 0.00 -0.11
N LYS A 115 -19.85 -0.60 -0.08
CA LYS A 115 -19.67 -2.05 0.04
C LYS A 115 -18.87 -2.37 1.28
N GLU A 116 -19.37 -3.28 2.09
CA GLU A 116 -18.66 -3.77 3.26
C GLU A 116 -17.34 -4.43 2.86
N ILE A 117 -16.24 -3.90 3.40
CA ILE A 117 -14.88 -4.39 3.13
C ILE A 117 -14.21 -4.97 4.37
N MET A 118 -14.64 -4.59 5.56
CA MET A 118 -14.09 -5.11 6.81
C MET A 118 -15.12 -5.09 7.92
N THR A 119 -15.08 -6.12 8.76
CA THR A 119 -15.83 -6.16 10.01
C THR A 119 -14.91 -6.55 11.16
N LEU A 120 -15.11 -5.94 12.31
CA LEU A 120 -14.49 -6.31 13.59
C LEU A 120 -15.58 -6.61 14.60
N ARG A 121 -15.44 -7.72 15.29
CA ARG A 121 -16.38 -8.16 16.34
C ARG A 121 -15.59 -8.78 17.46
N GLY A 122 -15.94 -8.46 18.69
CA GLY A 122 -15.34 -9.15 19.82
C GLY A 122 -15.44 -8.42 21.14
N MET A 123 -14.60 -8.83 22.07
CA MET A 123 -14.55 -8.27 23.40
C MET A 123 -13.16 -8.29 23.99
N LYS A 124 -12.96 -7.39 24.95
CA LYS A 124 -11.87 -7.36 25.91
C LYS A 124 -12.43 -7.83 27.25
N ASN A 125 -11.68 -8.64 27.98
CA ASN A 125 -12.05 -9.12 29.32
C ASN A 125 -10.99 -8.64 30.33
N ASP A 126 -11.42 -7.77 31.24
CA ASP A 126 -10.59 -7.16 32.30
C ASP A 126 -10.81 -7.84 33.67
N SER A 127 -11.62 -8.90 33.74
CA SER A 127 -11.87 -9.64 35.00
C SER A 127 -10.71 -10.54 35.41
N LEU A 128 -9.76 -10.79 34.50
CA LEU A 128 -8.58 -11.62 34.74
C LEU A 128 -7.40 -10.77 35.24
N PRO A 129 -6.40 -11.37 35.91
CA PRO A 129 -5.19 -10.66 36.33
C PRO A 129 -4.47 -9.94 35.19
N THR A 130 -4.60 -10.46 33.97
CA THR A 130 -4.15 -9.81 32.74
C THR A 130 -5.33 -9.62 31.82
N SER A 131 -5.53 -8.41 31.32
CA SER A 131 -6.54 -8.09 30.35
C SER A 131 -6.39 -8.95 29.09
N GLU A 132 -7.45 -9.63 28.67
CA GLU A 132 -7.46 -10.51 27.49
C GLU A 132 -8.38 -9.97 26.39
N CYS A 133 -7.95 -10.06 25.15
CA CYS A 133 -8.77 -9.74 23.98
C CYS A 133 -9.24 -11.01 23.25
N ASN A 134 -10.43 -10.90 22.69
CA ASN A 134 -11.05 -11.91 21.85
C ASN A 134 -11.77 -11.19 20.71
N LEU A 135 -11.04 -10.93 19.62
CA LEU A 135 -11.52 -10.16 18.47
C LEU A 135 -11.47 -11.01 17.20
N ASP A 136 -12.55 -10.95 16.41
CA ASP A 136 -12.63 -11.51 15.08
C ASP A 136 -12.64 -10.38 14.05
N ILE A 137 -11.74 -10.45 13.07
CA ILE A 137 -11.63 -9.49 11.96
C ILE A 137 -11.91 -10.26 10.68
N ALA A 138 -12.83 -9.78 9.87
CA ALA A 138 -13.08 -10.30 8.53
C ALA A 138 -12.85 -9.20 7.48
N ILE A 139 -12.04 -9.50 6.47
CA ILE A 139 -11.85 -8.68 5.29
C ILE A 139 -12.67 -9.31 4.16
N LYS A 140 -13.58 -8.54 3.57
CA LYS A 140 -14.53 -9.00 2.58
C LYS A 140 -14.34 -8.27 1.26
N ARG A 141 -13.77 -8.96 0.27
CA ARG A 141 -13.60 -8.42 -1.08
C ARG A 141 -13.04 -6.99 -1.13
N LEU A 142 -12.02 -6.69 -0.32
CA LEU A 142 -11.33 -5.40 -0.36
C LEU A 142 -10.73 -5.20 -1.76
N PRO A 143 -11.15 -4.17 -2.52
CA PRO A 143 -10.64 -3.96 -3.88
C PRO A 143 -9.15 -3.58 -3.87
N LEU A 144 -8.32 -4.42 -4.48
CA LEU A 144 -6.88 -4.17 -4.55
C LEU A 144 -6.53 -2.92 -5.35
N SER A 145 -7.38 -2.53 -6.30
CA SER A 145 -7.23 -1.27 -7.03
C SER A 145 -7.30 -0.02 -6.13
N ARG A 146 -7.98 -0.13 -5.00
CA ARG A 146 -8.09 0.94 -4.00
C ARG A 146 -6.99 0.81 -2.94
N ALA A 147 -6.75 -0.41 -2.47
CA ALA A 147 -5.68 -0.70 -1.50
C ALA A 147 -4.29 -0.37 -2.06
N SER A 148 -4.07 -0.50 -3.38
CA SER A 148 -2.81 -0.13 -4.02
C SER A 148 -2.47 1.37 -3.97
N ALA A 149 -3.41 2.23 -3.56
CA ALA A 149 -3.14 3.64 -3.30
C ALA A 149 -2.06 3.83 -2.22
N PHE A 150 -1.98 2.92 -1.27
CA PHE A 150 -1.01 2.95 -0.16
C PHE A 150 0.36 2.35 -0.52
N LEU A 151 0.51 1.78 -1.74
CA LEU A 151 1.79 1.23 -2.19
C LEU A 151 2.67 2.33 -2.78
N PRO A 152 4.01 2.19 -2.68
CA PRO A 152 4.96 3.12 -3.27
C PRO A 152 4.69 3.37 -4.75
N ASP A 153 5.08 4.55 -5.24
CA ASP A 153 4.97 4.87 -6.65
C ASP A 153 5.83 3.92 -7.49
N GLY A 154 5.32 3.58 -8.69
CA GLY A 154 6.01 2.62 -9.57
C GLY A 154 5.70 1.15 -9.34
N THR A 155 5.01 0.77 -8.25
CA THR A 155 4.58 -0.62 -8.03
C THR A 155 3.54 -1.12 -9.06
N GLY A 156 2.95 -0.22 -9.85
CA GLY A 156 1.93 -0.55 -10.85
C GLY A 156 0.53 -0.66 -10.25
N ASP A 157 -0.44 -0.90 -11.14
CA ASP A 157 -1.85 -1.00 -10.76
C ASP A 157 -2.19 -2.43 -10.35
N MET A 158 -2.95 -2.56 -9.27
CA MET A 158 -3.50 -3.85 -8.85
C MET A 158 -4.98 -3.93 -9.19
N SER A 159 -5.45 -5.14 -9.47
CA SER A 159 -6.87 -5.48 -9.65
C SER A 159 -7.21 -6.75 -8.90
N GLY A 160 -8.51 -7.07 -8.77
CA GLY A 160 -8.98 -8.18 -7.95
C GLY A 160 -9.23 -7.76 -6.50
N TYR A 161 -9.30 -8.73 -5.60
CA TYR A 161 -9.76 -8.51 -4.24
C TYR A 161 -8.87 -9.22 -3.22
N LEU A 162 -8.80 -8.66 -2.02
CA LEU A 162 -8.26 -9.31 -0.84
C LEU A 162 -9.40 -9.75 0.06
N ASN A 163 -9.40 -11.01 0.47
CA ASN A 163 -10.23 -11.57 1.52
C ASN A 163 -9.37 -12.00 2.69
N GLY A 164 -9.92 -11.98 3.89
CA GLY A 164 -9.20 -12.42 5.07
C GLY A 164 -10.13 -12.71 6.23
N ALA A 165 -9.70 -13.60 7.10
CA ALA A 165 -10.34 -13.86 8.38
C ALA A 165 -9.26 -14.07 9.42
N MET A 166 -9.23 -13.23 10.45
CA MET A 166 -8.23 -13.26 11.50
C MET A 166 -8.89 -13.23 12.87
N LYS A 167 -8.29 -13.93 13.82
CA LYS A 167 -8.70 -14.00 15.21
C LYS A 167 -7.55 -13.52 16.08
N LEU A 168 -7.82 -12.51 16.92
CA LEU A 168 -6.90 -12.03 17.93
C LEU A 168 -7.35 -12.60 19.27
N ARG A 169 -6.46 -13.29 19.96
CA ARG A 169 -6.77 -13.98 21.22
C ARG A 169 -5.63 -13.84 22.21
N GLY A 170 -5.98 -13.74 23.51
CA GLY A 170 -5.02 -13.74 24.61
C GLY A 170 -4.71 -12.36 25.16
N PRO A 171 -3.57 -12.19 25.85
CA PRO A 171 -3.24 -10.94 26.55
C PRO A 171 -3.26 -9.73 25.61
N GLU A 172 -3.90 -8.63 26.05
CA GLU A 172 -4.02 -7.40 25.27
C GLU A 172 -2.67 -6.83 24.82
N ALA A 173 -1.65 -6.94 25.68
CA ALA A 173 -0.31 -6.44 25.37
C ALA A 173 0.40 -7.22 24.24
N ASN A 174 0.03 -8.48 24.03
CA ASN A 174 0.65 -9.31 22.99
C ASN A 174 -0.34 -10.43 22.54
N PRO A 175 -1.39 -10.08 21.81
CA PRO A 175 -2.37 -11.07 21.37
C PRO A 175 -1.80 -11.97 20.27
N SER A 176 -2.20 -13.24 20.30
CA SER A 176 -1.96 -14.17 19.21
C SER A 176 -2.90 -13.86 18.05
N ILE A 177 -2.35 -13.68 16.85
CA ILE A 177 -3.09 -13.39 15.61
C ILE A 177 -3.07 -14.64 14.74
N ASN A 178 -4.22 -15.27 14.52
CA ASN A 178 -4.34 -16.48 13.71
C ASN A 178 -5.42 -16.34 12.66
N GLY A 179 -5.21 -16.93 11.48
CA GLY A 179 -6.19 -16.86 10.41
C GLY A 179 -5.65 -17.12 9.03
N SER A 180 -6.20 -16.44 8.04
CA SER A 180 -5.73 -16.53 6.66
C SER A 180 -6.07 -15.29 5.84
N LEU A 181 -5.27 -15.04 4.81
CA LEU A 181 -5.51 -14.09 3.74
C LEU A 181 -5.66 -14.83 2.41
N GLN A 182 -6.37 -14.25 1.47
CA GLN A 182 -6.56 -14.82 0.13
C GLN A 182 -6.70 -13.71 -0.90
N PHE A 183 -5.88 -13.76 -1.94
CA PHE A 183 -6.02 -12.92 -3.11
C PHE A 183 -7.01 -13.59 -4.08
N ASP A 184 -8.11 -12.93 -4.38
CA ASP A 184 -9.14 -13.42 -5.30
C ASP A 184 -9.04 -12.69 -6.63
N THR A 185 -8.81 -13.42 -7.72
CA THR A 185 -8.66 -12.88 -9.08
C THR A 185 -7.66 -11.71 -9.16
N ALA A 186 -6.65 -11.73 -8.27
CA ALA A 186 -5.73 -10.64 -8.13
C ALA A 186 -4.67 -10.65 -9.23
N GLN A 187 -4.42 -9.47 -9.76
CA GLN A 187 -3.38 -9.22 -10.75
C GLN A 187 -2.66 -7.91 -10.42
N GLN A 188 -1.37 -7.90 -10.62
CA GLN A 188 -0.56 -6.69 -10.61
C GLN A 188 -0.12 -6.37 -12.04
N ARG A 189 -0.55 -5.25 -12.56
CA ARG A 189 -0.14 -4.76 -13.87
C ARG A 189 1.13 -3.95 -13.72
N ILE A 190 2.17 -4.37 -14.42
CA ILE A 190 3.40 -3.58 -14.52
C ILE A 190 3.09 -2.44 -15.51
N GLN A 191 3.08 -1.21 -15.01
CA GLN A 191 2.74 -0.03 -15.81
C GLN A 191 3.60 0.03 -17.08
N ASN A 192 2.98 0.44 -18.18
CA ASN A 192 3.60 0.68 -19.50
C ASN A 192 4.13 -0.56 -20.23
N TYR A 193 4.14 -1.76 -19.63
CA TYR A 193 4.77 -2.93 -20.25
C TYR A 193 3.77 -4.00 -20.73
N GLY A 194 2.47 -3.75 -20.58
CA GLY A 194 1.40 -4.61 -21.09
C GLY A 194 1.30 -5.99 -20.45
N SER A 195 2.04 -6.25 -19.38
CA SER A 195 2.01 -7.49 -18.65
C SER A 195 1.33 -7.35 -17.31
N ALA A 196 0.73 -8.45 -16.86
CA ALA A 196 0.24 -8.58 -15.50
C ALA A 196 0.82 -9.85 -14.87
N LEU A 197 1.17 -9.77 -13.59
CA LEU A 197 1.44 -10.92 -12.75
C LEU A 197 0.12 -11.35 -12.10
N THR A 198 -0.28 -12.59 -12.28
CA THR A 198 -1.49 -13.14 -11.66
C THR A 198 -1.12 -13.83 -10.35
N PHE A 199 -1.82 -13.48 -9.28
CA PHE A 199 -1.60 -14.05 -7.95
C PHE A 199 -2.24 -15.43 -7.84
N ASP A 200 -1.60 -16.33 -7.11
CA ASP A 200 -2.20 -17.59 -6.68
C ASP A 200 -3.41 -17.29 -5.78
N GLY A 201 -4.55 -17.91 -6.09
CA GLY A 201 -5.77 -17.75 -5.30
C GLY A 201 -5.79 -18.60 -4.01
N ARG A 202 -4.71 -19.28 -3.66
CA ARG A 202 -4.62 -20.08 -2.43
C ARG A 202 -4.68 -19.19 -1.19
N ARG A 203 -5.17 -19.76 -0.11
CA ARG A 203 -5.13 -19.12 1.21
C ARG A 203 -3.70 -19.06 1.73
N ILE A 204 -3.31 -17.92 2.23
CA ILE A 204 -2.04 -17.65 2.88
C ILE A 204 -2.30 -17.73 4.39
N PRO A 205 -1.76 -18.72 5.12
CA PRO A 205 -2.00 -18.86 6.54
C PRO A 205 -1.31 -17.74 7.33
N VAL A 206 -2.01 -17.32 8.38
CA VAL A 206 -1.47 -16.45 9.43
C VAL A 206 -1.47 -17.26 10.73
N ASP A 207 -0.31 -17.44 11.31
CA ASP A 207 -0.11 -18.26 12.49
C ASP A 207 0.74 -17.50 13.51
N ASN A 208 0.13 -17.19 14.64
CA ASN A 208 0.71 -16.36 15.70
C ASN A 208 1.35 -15.05 15.16
N GLY A 209 0.60 -14.31 14.35
CA GLY A 209 1.06 -13.07 13.74
C GLY A 209 1.97 -13.23 12.51
N ARG A 210 2.32 -14.46 12.16
CA ARG A 210 3.20 -14.75 11.02
C ARG A 210 2.40 -15.12 9.78
N VAL A 211 2.43 -14.28 8.76
CA VAL A 211 1.93 -14.56 7.40
C VAL A 211 2.96 -15.42 6.68
N ARG A 212 2.63 -16.68 6.34
CA ARG A 212 3.57 -17.61 5.72
C ARG A 212 3.33 -17.79 4.24
N PHE A 213 4.38 -17.64 3.46
CA PHE A 213 4.43 -17.96 2.05
C PHE A 213 5.17 -19.28 1.86
N ASP A 214 4.45 -20.32 1.51
CA ASP A 214 5.00 -21.64 1.19
C ASP A 214 4.73 -21.91 -0.29
N SER A 215 5.77 -21.72 -1.10
CA SER A 215 5.70 -21.85 -2.55
C SER A 215 4.49 -21.10 -3.16
N TYR A 216 4.21 -19.90 -2.65
CA TYR A 216 3.14 -19.04 -3.18
C TYR A 216 3.56 -18.49 -4.54
N GLU A 217 2.67 -18.55 -5.53
CA GLU A 217 3.02 -18.26 -6.90
C GLU A 217 2.43 -16.95 -7.43
N LEU A 218 3.27 -16.18 -8.12
CA LEU A 218 2.87 -15.11 -9.02
C LEU A 218 3.18 -15.55 -10.44
N ARG A 219 2.21 -15.65 -11.33
CA ARG A 219 2.40 -16.16 -12.69
C ARG A 219 2.54 -15.03 -13.69
N GLY A 220 3.58 -15.11 -14.51
CA GLY A 220 3.81 -14.22 -15.65
C GLY A 220 2.83 -14.49 -16.81
N ALA A 221 2.92 -13.67 -17.86
CA ALA A 221 2.04 -13.75 -19.01
C ALA A 221 2.11 -15.09 -19.79
N ASN A 222 3.21 -15.82 -19.65
CA ASN A 222 3.38 -17.18 -20.23
C ASN A 222 2.97 -18.31 -19.25
N GLY A 223 2.43 -17.98 -18.07
CA GLY A 223 2.03 -18.93 -17.05
C GLY A 223 3.14 -19.43 -16.15
N ASN A 224 4.41 -19.11 -16.42
CA ASN A 224 5.53 -19.52 -15.58
C ASN A 224 5.50 -18.74 -14.25
N PRO A 225 5.74 -19.43 -13.12
CA PRO A 225 5.62 -18.83 -11.80
C PRO A 225 6.89 -18.12 -11.34
N ILE A 226 6.69 -17.06 -10.58
CA ILE A 226 7.62 -16.55 -9.57
C ILE A 226 7.14 -17.13 -8.23
N THR A 227 7.94 -17.96 -7.61
CA THR A 227 7.61 -18.61 -6.34
C THR A 227 8.14 -17.79 -5.18
N LEU A 228 7.27 -17.51 -4.19
CA LEU A 228 7.59 -16.83 -2.95
C LEU A 228 7.65 -17.82 -1.82
N ASN A 229 8.71 -17.75 -1.02
CA ASN A 229 8.90 -18.53 0.20
C ASN A 229 9.39 -17.63 1.32
N GLY A 230 8.86 -17.85 2.52
CA GLY A 230 9.24 -17.06 3.68
C GLY A 230 8.05 -16.57 4.47
N TYR A 231 8.20 -15.42 5.13
CA TYR A 231 7.16 -14.91 6.01
C TYR A 231 7.23 -13.38 6.21
N VAL A 232 6.10 -12.86 6.69
CA VAL A 232 5.97 -11.50 7.25
C VAL A 232 5.42 -11.64 8.67
N ASP A 233 6.14 -11.15 9.67
CA ASP A 233 5.65 -11.04 11.04
C ASP A 233 4.85 -9.74 11.18
N LEU A 234 3.56 -9.87 11.46
CA LEU A 234 2.67 -8.75 11.72
C LEU A 234 2.90 -8.23 13.13
N SER A 235 2.77 -6.93 13.30
CA SER A 235 2.80 -6.26 14.60
C SER A 235 1.74 -5.14 14.61
N MET A 236 1.21 -4.84 15.78
CA MET A 236 0.36 -3.66 15.99
C MET A 236 1.17 -2.36 15.84
N ASP A 237 2.47 -2.42 16.07
CA ASP A 237 3.43 -1.36 15.79
C ASP A 237 4.01 -1.59 14.38
N VAL A 238 3.72 -0.70 13.45
CA VAL A 238 4.12 -0.82 12.04
C VAL A 238 5.64 -0.92 11.89
N ASP A 239 6.40 -0.24 12.74
CA ASP A 239 7.87 -0.27 12.70
C ASP A 239 8.46 -1.64 13.10
N LYS A 240 7.67 -2.48 13.77
CA LYS A 240 8.05 -3.84 14.16
C LYS A 240 7.59 -4.91 13.18
N ILE A 241 6.89 -4.56 12.10
CA ILE A 241 6.58 -5.51 11.02
C ILE A 241 7.89 -5.93 10.37
N TYR A 242 8.15 -7.25 10.37
CA TYR A 242 9.39 -7.82 9.85
C TYR A 242 9.12 -8.76 8.68
N SER A 243 9.95 -8.70 7.65
CA SER A 243 9.85 -9.54 6.46
C SER A 243 11.12 -10.36 6.25
N ASP A 244 10.97 -11.65 5.88
CA ASP A 244 12.02 -12.50 5.33
C ASP A 244 11.42 -13.34 4.21
N ILE A 245 11.46 -12.81 2.99
CA ILE A 245 10.83 -13.39 1.79
C ILE A 245 11.91 -13.63 0.74
N LYS A 246 11.91 -14.82 0.18
CA LYS A 246 12.70 -15.20 -1.00
C LYS A 246 11.78 -15.38 -2.19
N LEU A 247 12.21 -14.92 -3.35
CA LEU A 247 11.48 -15.07 -4.60
C LEU A 247 12.39 -15.68 -5.66
N LYS A 248 11.82 -16.59 -6.46
CA LYS A 248 12.53 -17.28 -7.53
C LYS A 248 11.59 -17.55 -8.69
N GLY A 249 12.00 -17.18 -9.88
CA GLY A 249 11.28 -17.45 -11.12
C GLY A 249 12.23 -17.87 -12.22
N ARG A 250 11.77 -18.72 -13.12
CA ARG A 250 12.51 -19.16 -14.31
C ARG A 250 11.67 -18.92 -15.55
N ASN A 251 12.28 -18.35 -16.56
CA ASN A 251 11.65 -18.05 -17.85
C ASN A 251 10.27 -17.37 -17.71
N VAL A 252 10.19 -16.39 -16.82
CA VAL A 252 8.95 -15.66 -16.58
C VAL A 252 8.78 -14.55 -17.60
N GLN A 253 7.65 -14.54 -18.30
CA GLN A 253 7.35 -13.43 -19.21
C GLN A 253 6.81 -12.24 -18.42
N VAL A 254 7.66 -11.23 -18.23
CA VAL A 254 7.34 -10.00 -17.48
C VAL A 254 6.92 -8.85 -18.38
N ILE A 255 7.23 -8.91 -19.67
CA ILE A 255 6.81 -7.94 -20.68
C ILE A 255 6.09 -8.68 -21.81
N ASN A 256 4.89 -8.23 -22.15
CA ASN A 256 4.08 -8.74 -23.26
C ASN A 256 3.23 -7.61 -23.85
N GLY A 257 3.88 -6.52 -24.22
CA GLY A 257 3.23 -5.32 -24.75
C GLY A 257 3.17 -5.29 -26.26
N LYS A 258 2.06 -4.78 -26.80
CA LYS A 258 1.95 -4.39 -28.20
C LYS A 258 2.14 -2.89 -28.33
N LYS A 259 2.68 -2.43 -29.47
CA LYS A 259 2.76 -0.99 -29.78
C LYS A 259 1.33 -0.41 -29.72
N ARG A 260 1.06 0.49 -28.78
CA ARG A 260 -0.22 1.19 -28.64
C ARG A 260 0.03 2.63 -28.22
N GLY A 261 -0.36 3.58 -29.05
CA GLY A 261 -0.26 5.00 -28.71
C GLY A 261 1.16 5.44 -28.31
N ARG A 262 1.28 6.07 -27.14
CA ARG A 262 2.53 6.60 -26.60
C ARG A 262 3.30 5.61 -25.70
N VAL A 263 3.17 4.30 -25.91
CA VAL A 263 3.93 3.31 -25.14
C VAL A 263 5.40 3.37 -25.53
N GLU A 264 6.25 3.64 -24.54
CA GLU A 264 7.69 3.78 -24.74
C GLU A 264 8.41 2.43 -24.89
N LEU A 265 7.93 1.38 -24.23
CA LEU A 265 8.53 0.05 -24.28
C LEU A 265 7.47 -1.01 -24.60
N TYR A 266 7.68 -1.78 -25.64
CA TYR A 266 6.82 -2.89 -26.01
C TYR A 266 7.62 -4.08 -26.53
N GLY A 267 6.96 -5.24 -26.69
CA GLY A 267 7.58 -6.48 -27.15
C GLY A 267 7.37 -7.63 -26.17
N LYS A 268 8.26 -8.59 -26.18
CA LYS A 268 8.25 -9.75 -25.29
C LYS A 268 9.53 -9.75 -24.48
N GLY A 269 9.42 -9.84 -23.15
CA GLY A 269 10.56 -9.90 -22.24
C GLY A 269 10.45 -11.10 -21.31
N PHE A 270 11.48 -11.94 -21.31
CA PHE A 270 11.58 -13.16 -20.51
C PHE A 270 12.76 -13.03 -19.55
N VAL A 271 12.53 -13.38 -18.29
CA VAL A 271 13.54 -13.26 -17.25
C VAL A 271 13.61 -14.48 -16.35
N ASP A 272 14.83 -14.76 -15.85
CA ASP A 272 15.02 -15.49 -14.61
C ASP A 272 15.18 -14.49 -13.47
N ILE A 273 14.54 -14.76 -12.35
CA ILE A 273 14.54 -13.89 -11.16
C ILE A 273 14.99 -14.69 -9.96
N ASN A 274 15.91 -14.14 -9.19
CA ASN A 274 16.28 -14.65 -7.88
C ASN A 274 16.45 -13.45 -6.94
N GLY A 275 15.67 -13.39 -5.87
CA GLY A 275 15.68 -12.24 -4.98
C GLY A 275 15.32 -12.59 -3.54
N ALA A 276 15.57 -11.62 -2.67
CA ALA A 276 15.18 -11.66 -1.27
C ALA A 276 14.84 -10.26 -0.78
N VAL A 277 13.86 -10.19 0.09
CA VAL A 277 13.47 -8.98 0.85
C VAL A 277 13.57 -9.35 2.33
N LYS A 278 14.37 -8.62 3.08
CA LYS A 278 14.59 -8.91 4.49
C LYS A 278 14.69 -7.63 5.31
N GLY A 279 14.07 -7.62 6.48
CA GLY A 279 14.19 -6.50 7.43
C GLY A 279 12.85 -6.01 7.96
N TYR A 280 12.91 -4.97 8.76
CA TYR A 280 11.75 -4.27 9.29
C TYR A 280 11.15 -3.33 8.25
N ALA A 281 9.85 -3.02 8.38
CA ALA A 281 9.12 -2.17 7.43
C ALA A 281 9.79 -0.81 7.21
N ASN A 282 10.40 -0.25 8.23
CA ASN A 282 11.14 1.02 8.18
C ASN A 282 12.62 0.88 7.74
N ASN A 283 13.13 -0.36 7.56
CA ASN A 283 14.52 -0.63 7.14
C ASN A 283 14.61 -1.97 6.39
N LEU A 284 14.27 -1.95 5.10
CA LEU A 284 14.26 -3.14 4.24
C LEU A 284 15.58 -3.28 3.46
N ASP A 285 16.14 -4.49 3.44
CA ASP A 285 17.24 -4.92 2.56
C ASP A 285 16.66 -5.76 1.42
N MET A 286 16.75 -5.26 0.21
CA MET A 286 16.28 -5.91 -1.01
C MET A 286 17.45 -6.30 -1.88
N ARG A 287 17.54 -7.58 -2.22
CA ARG A 287 18.57 -8.12 -3.12
C ARG A 287 17.90 -8.85 -4.27
N ALA A 288 18.29 -8.54 -5.49
CA ALA A 288 17.74 -9.21 -6.65
C ALA A 288 18.81 -9.44 -7.72
N SER A 289 18.71 -10.59 -8.40
CA SER A 289 19.39 -10.86 -9.65
C SER A 289 18.32 -11.18 -10.70
N VAL A 290 18.34 -10.44 -11.77
CA VAL A 290 17.42 -10.60 -12.90
C VAL A 290 18.22 -10.87 -14.15
N SER A 291 18.04 -12.05 -14.74
CA SER A 291 18.67 -12.42 -16.01
C SER A 291 17.67 -12.26 -17.15
N ILE A 292 17.94 -11.39 -18.08
CA ILE A 292 17.17 -11.25 -19.33
C ILE A 292 17.58 -12.37 -20.27
N LEU A 293 16.60 -13.18 -20.66
CA LEU A 293 16.86 -14.42 -21.39
C LEU A 293 16.87 -14.24 -22.91
N ALA A 294 17.51 -15.16 -23.59
CA ALA A 294 17.35 -15.37 -25.02
C ALA A 294 15.88 -15.48 -25.41
N GLY A 295 15.49 -14.93 -26.57
CA GLY A 295 14.07 -14.83 -26.98
C GLY A 295 13.36 -13.58 -26.47
N THR A 296 13.99 -12.78 -25.61
CA THR A 296 13.55 -11.41 -25.34
C THR A 296 13.75 -10.57 -26.59
N ASN A 297 12.67 -9.87 -26.99
CA ASN A 297 12.68 -8.91 -28.08
C ASN A 297 11.86 -7.70 -27.66
N LEU A 298 12.53 -6.64 -27.26
CA LEU A 298 11.96 -5.40 -26.76
C LEU A 298 12.22 -4.25 -27.70
N THR A 299 11.26 -3.36 -27.83
CA THR A 299 11.42 -2.11 -28.59
C THR A 299 11.14 -0.94 -27.67
N TYR A 300 12.13 -0.08 -27.52
CA TYR A 300 12.01 1.20 -26.86
C TYR A 300 11.81 2.30 -27.90
N VAL A 301 10.84 3.19 -27.67
CA VAL A 301 10.57 4.34 -28.55
C VAL A 301 11.01 5.61 -27.88
N CYS A 302 12.04 6.25 -28.43
CA CYS A 302 12.44 7.57 -27.98
C CYS A 302 11.34 8.58 -28.31
N GLN A 303 10.75 9.19 -27.30
CA GLN A 303 9.82 10.30 -27.47
C GLN A 303 10.59 11.62 -27.57
N THR A 304 11.57 11.73 -28.43
CA THR A 304 12.10 13.03 -28.76
C THR A 304 11.08 13.74 -29.66
N SER A 305 10.38 14.72 -29.10
CA SER A 305 9.92 15.84 -29.90
C SER A 305 11.13 16.27 -30.76
N SER A 306 10.90 16.43 -32.08
CA SER A 306 11.86 16.96 -33.02
C SER A 306 12.77 17.95 -32.32
N VAL A 307 14.06 17.59 -32.19
CA VAL A 307 15.09 18.56 -31.88
C VAL A 307 15.02 19.53 -33.05
N ALA A 308 14.35 20.65 -32.89
CA ALA A 308 14.59 21.81 -33.70
C ALA A 308 16.10 22.09 -33.46
N LEU A 309 16.92 21.86 -34.47
CA LEU A 309 18.27 22.39 -34.51
C LEU A 309 18.15 23.89 -34.51
N THR A 310 17.90 24.47 -33.34
CA THR A 310 18.16 25.87 -33.08
C THR A 310 19.66 25.91 -32.80
N GLU A 311 20.39 26.39 -33.79
CA GLU A 311 21.78 26.80 -33.60
C GLU A 311 21.84 27.71 -32.36
N GLY A 312 22.47 27.23 -31.28
CA GLY A 312 22.77 28.07 -30.11
C GLY A 312 22.32 27.58 -28.74
N ALA A 313 22.03 26.32 -28.54
CA ALA A 313 21.83 25.79 -27.19
C ALA A 313 22.73 24.57 -26.96
N ASP A 314 23.91 24.82 -26.44
CA ASP A 314 24.81 23.85 -25.83
C ASP A 314 24.26 23.32 -24.51
N GLU A 315 23.11 22.60 -24.53
CA GLU A 315 22.69 21.79 -23.41
C GLU A 315 22.35 20.39 -23.90
N GLY A 316 23.32 19.51 -23.65
CA GLY A 316 23.49 18.21 -24.23
C GLY A 316 22.33 17.24 -24.09
N VAL A 317 22.00 16.62 -25.20
CA VAL A 317 21.04 15.51 -25.35
C VAL A 317 21.51 14.22 -24.65
N VAL A 318 22.77 14.15 -24.25
CA VAL A 318 23.32 13.06 -23.42
C VAL A 318 24.15 13.67 -22.30
N LYS A 319 23.60 13.76 -21.13
CA LYS A 319 24.36 14.13 -19.94
C LYS A 319 25.08 12.87 -19.45
N PHE A 320 26.35 12.72 -19.79
CA PHE A 320 27.19 11.74 -19.11
C PHE A 320 27.36 12.20 -17.67
N VAL A 321 26.59 11.59 -16.77
CA VAL A 321 26.72 11.85 -15.34
C VAL A 321 27.97 11.13 -14.88
N ASN A 322 29.03 11.88 -14.57
CA ASN A 322 30.20 11.36 -13.89
C ASN A 322 29.76 11.03 -12.46
N PHE A 323 29.62 9.76 -12.12
CA PHE A 323 29.22 9.27 -10.82
C PHE A 323 30.20 9.61 -9.68
N SER A 324 31.26 10.33 -9.95
CA SER A 324 32.22 10.85 -8.96
C SER A 324 31.85 12.25 -8.43
N ASP A 325 30.87 12.92 -9.01
CA ASP A 325 30.52 14.28 -8.61
C ASP A 325 29.31 14.29 -7.67
N THR A 326 29.61 14.16 -6.38
CA THR A 326 28.64 14.28 -5.29
C THR A 326 28.39 15.76 -4.93
N THR A 327 28.15 16.62 -5.88
CA THR A 327 27.64 17.95 -5.54
C THR A 327 26.15 17.84 -5.24
N ARG A 328 25.86 17.89 -3.96
CA ARG A 328 24.53 18.00 -3.37
C ARG A 328 23.80 19.17 -4.04
N HIS A 329 22.79 18.88 -4.84
CA HIS A 329 21.74 19.84 -5.04
C HIS A 329 20.94 19.92 -3.73
N ALA A 330 21.22 20.99 -2.99
CA ALA A 330 20.50 21.32 -1.79
C ALA A 330 19.03 21.60 -2.15
N ALA A 331 18.18 21.02 -1.34
CA ALA A 331 16.87 21.49 -0.96
C ALA A 331 15.80 21.56 -2.06
N ASP A 332 15.05 20.48 -2.21
CA ASP A 332 13.62 20.66 -2.19
C ASP A 332 12.97 19.55 -1.35
N SER A 333 12.24 20.03 -0.33
CA SER A 333 11.36 19.32 0.59
C SER A 333 11.99 18.21 1.43
N LEU A 334 12.19 18.54 2.68
CA LEU A 334 12.17 17.67 3.85
C LEU A 334 10.81 16.98 4.00
N ALA A 335 10.42 16.17 3.04
CA ALA A 335 9.55 15.05 3.31
C ALA A 335 10.48 13.96 3.83
N ALA A 336 10.59 13.83 5.14
CA ALA A 336 11.19 12.67 5.74
C ALA A 336 10.57 11.45 5.08
N GLN A 337 11.35 10.73 4.26
CA GLN A 337 10.91 9.43 3.78
C GLN A 337 10.97 8.51 5.00
N PRO A 338 9.83 8.03 5.50
CA PRO A 338 9.80 7.29 6.77
C PRO A 338 10.42 5.89 6.65
N TYR A 339 10.96 5.52 5.49
CA TYR A 339 11.41 4.16 5.20
C TYR A 339 12.79 4.16 4.55
N ALA A 340 13.79 3.73 5.30
CA ALA A 340 15.11 3.42 4.73
C ALA A 340 15.02 2.12 3.93
N MET A 341 15.40 2.13 2.68
CA MET A 341 15.40 0.96 1.81
C MET A 341 16.76 0.79 1.13
N ARG A 342 17.42 -0.32 1.42
CA ARG A 342 18.67 -0.69 0.74
C ARG A 342 18.36 -1.63 -0.41
N ILE A 343 18.72 -1.24 -1.62
CA ILE A 343 18.50 -2.07 -2.81
C ILE A 343 19.87 -2.43 -3.41
N LYS A 344 20.06 -3.74 -3.64
CA LYS A 344 21.16 -4.25 -4.44
C LYS A 344 20.58 -5.12 -5.54
N ALA A 345 20.71 -4.70 -6.78
CA ALA A 345 20.18 -5.41 -7.93
C ALA A 345 21.29 -5.66 -8.96
N ALA A 346 21.30 -6.86 -9.54
CA ALA A 346 22.10 -7.21 -10.68
C ALA A 346 21.18 -7.53 -11.85
N LEU A 347 21.38 -6.87 -12.98
CA LEU A 347 20.72 -7.15 -14.24
C LEU A 347 21.74 -7.82 -15.18
N ILE A 348 21.46 -9.05 -15.58
CA ILE A 348 22.32 -9.84 -16.48
C ILE A 348 21.59 -9.99 -17.80
N VAL A 349 22.21 -9.57 -18.88
CA VAL A 349 21.69 -9.75 -20.25
C VAL A 349 22.36 -10.97 -20.84
N GLN A 350 21.58 -11.98 -21.22
CA GLN A 350 22.09 -13.18 -21.88
C GLN A 350 22.27 -12.97 -23.39
N PRO A 351 23.14 -13.74 -24.05
CA PRO A 351 23.26 -13.72 -25.51
C PRO A 351 21.92 -13.95 -26.21
N ASN A 352 21.75 -13.32 -27.37
CA ASN A 352 20.51 -13.40 -28.18
C ASN A 352 19.26 -12.72 -27.55
N ALA A 353 19.43 -11.88 -26.54
CA ALA A 353 18.41 -10.92 -26.16
C ALA A 353 18.49 -9.71 -27.10
N VAL A 354 17.37 -9.35 -27.73
CA VAL A 354 17.33 -8.30 -28.77
C VAL A 354 16.61 -7.06 -28.21
N PHE A 355 17.29 -5.92 -28.31
CA PHE A 355 16.76 -4.62 -27.97
C PHE A 355 16.72 -3.73 -29.21
N ASN A 356 15.55 -3.23 -29.54
CA ASN A 356 15.38 -2.27 -30.63
C ASN A 356 15.13 -0.89 -30.02
N VAL A 357 15.78 0.12 -30.53
CA VAL A 357 15.58 1.51 -30.16
C VAL A 357 15.03 2.24 -31.39
N ASN A 358 13.79 2.67 -31.34
CA ASN A 358 13.22 3.55 -32.36
C ASN A 358 13.60 4.98 -32.01
N LEU A 359 14.47 5.59 -32.81
CA LEU A 359 14.94 6.94 -32.64
C LEU A 359 13.91 7.98 -33.13
N SER A 360 12.95 7.54 -33.96
CA SER A 360 11.87 8.37 -34.45
C SER A 360 10.50 7.78 -34.03
N PRO A 361 9.49 8.62 -33.72
CA PRO A 361 8.15 8.15 -33.32
C PRO A 361 7.44 7.32 -34.41
N ASP A 362 7.74 7.55 -35.67
CA ASP A 362 7.21 6.80 -36.81
C ASP A 362 7.91 5.44 -37.02
N GLY A 363 9.04 5.20 -36.30
CA GLY A 363 9.79 3.95 -36.34
C GLY A 363 10.63 3.73 -37.59
N LYS A 364 10.89 4.78 -38.39
CA LYS A 364 11.74 4.70 -39.58
C LYS A 364 13.20 4.59 -39.20
N ASP A 365 13.62 5.33 -38.16
CA ASP A 365 14.99 5.28 -37.65
C ASP A 365 15.06 4.30 -36.49
N LYS A 366 15.74 3.19 -36.72
CA LYS A 366 15.80 2.05 -35.79
C LYS A 366 17.23 1.58 -35.60
N VAL A 367 17.62 1.40 -34.34
CA VAL A 367 18.86 0.73 -33.96
C VAL A 367 18.51 -0.56 -33.26
N GLN A 368 19.11 -1.65 -33.70
CA GLN A 368 19.04 -2.93 -33.00
C GLN A 368 20.34 -3.14 -32.22
N ILE A 369 20.18 -3.48 -30.94
CA ILE A 369 21.28 -3.81 -30.05
C ILE A 369 21.09 -5.25 -29.62
N ASP A 370 22.08 -6.06 -29.84
CA ASP A 370 22.21 -7.40 -29.27
C ASP A 370 23.54 -7.52 -28.52
N GLY A 371 23.61 -8.40 -27.54
CA GLY A 371 24.84 -8.54 -26.78
C GLY A 371 24.57 -9.15 -25.40
N GLU A 372 25.66 -9.34 -24.69
CA GLU A 372 25.65 -9.82 -23.31
C GLU A 372 26.30 -8.79 -22.38
N GLY A 373 25.89 -8.77 -21.13
CA GLY A 373 26.45 -7.84 -20.16
C GLY A 373 25.84 -7.97 -18.78
N MET A 374 26.44 -7.27 -17.84
CA MET A 374 25.96 -7.20 -16.47
C MET A 374 25.95 -5.74 -16.01
N LEU A 375 24.84 -5.32 -15.47
CA LEU A 375 24.65 -4.04 -14.80
C LEU A 375 24.38 -4.28 -13.32
N SER A 376 25.03 -3.54 -12.45
CA SER A 376 24.75 -3.58 -11.01
C SER A 376 24.18 -2.23 -10.57
N TYR A 377 23.17 -2.29 -9.73
CA TYR A 377 22.55 -1.13 -9.10
C TYR A 377 22.64 -1.29 -7.59
N SER A 378 23.02 -0.24 -6.89
CA SER A 378 22.97 -0.22 -5.44
C SER A 378 22.49 1.14 -4.96
N GLN A 379 21.49 1.12 -4.09
CA GLN A 379 20.96 2.29 -3.39
C GLN A 379 21.07 2.01 -1.89
N ASN A 380 21.65 2.96 -1.17
CA ASN A 380 21.71 2.96 0.27
C ASN A 380 21.16 4.32 0.70
N ASP A 381 19.96 4.35 1.21
CA ASP A 381 19.36 5.53 1.84
C ASP A 381 19.59 5.49 3.34
#